data_17e1693d61a87f8922b989b91e9a05fc
#
_entry.id   17e1693d61a87f8922b989b91e9a05fc
#
_cell.length_a   1.000
_cell.length_b   1.000
_cell.length_c   1.000
_cell.angle_alpha   90.00
_cell.angle_beta   90.00
_cell.angle_gamma   90.00
#
_symmetry.space_group_name_H-M   'P 1'
#
loop_
_entity.id
_entity.type
_entity.pdbx_description
1 polymer ?
#
loop_
_entity_poly.entity_id
_entity_poly.type
_entity_poly.pdbx_seq_one_letter_code
_entity_poly.pdbx_strand_id
1 'polypeptide(L)'
;LGNVLDHFDENNMWEDTSLILTTDHGFMLGEHDWWAKNRMPLYNEIANIPLFFYHPDFKQHQGEQRNVVTQNMDLMPTFLDMHNHSIPSEVKGKSLLNFLNKDSDKKFTALYGYWGGGINITDGEFSYFHYPENFNQQNPDRFQYTLMPTHMRQFFSNEELQTATLHKPFDFTKDVPVLKINRIERKTDGGYKGFED
;
A
#
# COMPACT_ATOMS: atom_id res chain seq x y z
N LEU A 1 -6.79 -6.52 -20.39
CA LEU A 1 -7.43 -5.20 -20.37
C LEU A 1 -8.32 -5.00 -21.60
N GLY A 2 -7.85 -5.29 -22.85
CA GLY A 2 -8.62 -5.08 -24.07
C GLY A 2 -10.05 -5.63 -23.97
N ASN A 3 -10.23 -6.90 -23.66
CA ASN A 3 -11.56 -7.52 -23.55
C ASN A 3 -12.48 -6.82 -22.50
N VAL A 4 -11.91 -6.19 -21.48
CA VAL A 4 -12.71 -5.40 -20.51
C VAL A 4 -13.19 -4.11 -21.17
N LEU A 5 -12.32 -3.43 -21.91
CA LEU A 5 -12.67 -2.20 -22.62
C LEU A 5 -13.70 -2.48 -23.73
N ASP A 6 -13.51 -3.56 -24.50
CA ASP A 6 -14.47 -4.01 -25.51
C ASP A 6 -15.86 -4.24 -24.88
N HIS A 7 -15.89 -4.87 -23.70
CA HIS A 7 -17.13 -5.09 -22.97
C HIS A 7 -17.80 -3.78 -22.50
N PHE A 8 -17.00 -2.78 -22.09
CA PHE A 8 -17.51 -1.46 -21.77
C PHE A 8 -18.13 -0.78 -22.99
N ASP A 9 -17.48 -0.88 -24.14
CA ASP A 9 -17.96 -0.32 -25.40
C ASP A 9 -19.25 -1.00 -25.88
N GLU A 10 -19.28 -2.33 -25.89
CA GLU A 10 -20.42 -3.13 -26.33
C GLU A 10 -21.68 -2.93 -25.48
N ASN A 11 -21.52 -2.61 -24.18
CA ASN A 11 -22.61 -2.50 -23.23
C ASN A 11 -22.90 -1.06 -22.78
N ASN A 12 -22.30 -0.06 -23.41
CA ASN A 12 -22.43 1.36 -23.07
C ASN A 12 -22.13 1.67 -21.58
N MET A 13 -21.22 0.94 -20.98
CA MET A 13 -20.91 1.06 -19.54
C MET A 13 -20.22 2.37 -19.18
N TRP A 14 -19.68 3.09 -20.15
CA TRP A 14 -19.08 4.41 -19.92
C TRP A 14 -20.05 5.47 -19.41
N GLU A 15 -21.35 5.25 -19.53
CA GLU A 15 -22.38 6.21 -19.09
C GLU A 15 -22.69 6.10 -17.59
N ASP A 16 -22.45 4.95 -16.96
CA ASP A 16 -22.86 4.69 -15.57
C ASP A 16 -21.84 3.93 -14.71
N THR A 17 -20.75 3.48 -15.32
CA THR A 17 -19.79 2.62 -14.65
C THR A 17 -18.41 3.28 -14.58
N SER A 18 -17.83 3.33 -13.39
CA SER A 18 -16.45 3.80 -13.19
C SER A 18 -15.46 2.67 -13.43
N LEU A 19 -14.31 3.00 -14.00
CA LEU A 19 -13.21 2.07 -14.23
C LEU A 19 -11.93 2.58 -13.57
N ILE A 20 -11.36 1.77 -12.68
CA ILE A 20 -10.06 2.04 -12.07
C ILE A 20 -9.10 0.92 -12.44
N LEU A 21 -7.98 1.29 -13.03
CA LEU A 21 -6.89 0.37 -13.34
C LEU A 21 -5.66 0.76 -12.52
N THR A 22 -5.20 -0.15 -11.69
CA THR A 22 -3.99 -0.01 -10.88
C THR A 22 -3.40 -1.39 -10.57
N THR A 23 -2.35 -1.43 -9.76
CA THR A 23 -1.74 -2.65 -9.23
C THR A 23 -1.36 -2.43 -7.76
N ASP A 24 -1.05 -3.50 -7.05
CA ASP A 24 -0.60 -3.45 -5.66
C ASP A 24 0.87 -2.99 -5.53
N HIS A 25 1.72 -3.36 -6.47
CA HIS A 25 3.13 -2.99 -6.58
C HIS A 25 3.62 -3.24 -8.00
N GLY A 26 4.75 -2.67 -8.34
CA GLY A 26 5.47 -2.96 -9.57
C GLY A 26 6.34 -4.21 -9.49
N PHE A 27 7.16 -4.40 -10.51
CA PHE A 27 8.05 -5.55 -10.63
C PHE A 27 9.28 -5.17 -11.47
N MET A 28 10.48 -5.49 -10.98
CA MET A 28 11.72 -5.29 -11.72
C MET A 28 11.97 -6.44 -12.69
N LEU A 29 12.32 -6.11 -13.91
CA LEU A 29 12.58 -7.05 -15.01
C LEU A 29 14.05 -7.03 -15.47
N GLY A 30 14.94 -6.72 -14.56
CA GLY A 30 16.38 -6.59 -14.79
C GLY A 30 16.94 -5.21 -14.45
N GLU A 31 16.08 -4.24 -14.14
CA GLU A 31 16.53 -2.94 -13.64
C GLU A 31 17.30 -3.12 -12.34
N HIS A 32 18.34 -2.30 -12.14
CA HIS A 32 19.20 -2.37 -10.98
C HIS A 32 19.82 -3.77 -10.74
N ASP A 33 20.03 -4.53 -11.83
CA ASP A 33 20.54 -5.91 -11.81
C ASP A 33 19.69 -6.87 -10.96
N TRP A 34 18.37 -6.61 -10.89
CA TRP A 34 17.45 -7.39 -10.08
C TRP A 34 16.16 -7.80 -10.79
N TRP A 35 15.67 -8.98 -10.42
CA TRP A 35 14.37 -9.51 -10.84
C TRP A 35 13.47 -9.66 -9.63
N ALA A 36 12.21 -9.29 -9.75
CA ALA A 36 11.16 -9.41 -8.75
C ALA A 36 10.85 -8.10 -8.00
N LYS A 37 10.19 -8.22 -6.85
CA LYS A 37 9.55 -7.10 -6.16
C LYS A 37 10.01 -6.87 -4.72
N ASN A 38 10.75 -7.80 -4.15
CA ASN A 38 11.04 -7.83 -2.71
C ASN A 38 12.45 -7.35 -2.37
N ARG A 39 13.00 -6.45 -3.18
CA ARG A 39 14.32 -5.89 -2.93
C ARG A 39 14.25 -4.44 -2.50
N MET A 40 15.05 -4.13 -1.51
CA MET A 40 15.33 -2.76 -1.09
C MET A 40 16.60 -2.22 -1.81
N PRO A 41 16.65 -0.93 -2.10
CA PRO A 41 15.60 0.08 -1.95
C PRO A 41 14.37 -0.24 -2.82
N LEU A 42 13.18 0.23 -2.41
CA LEU A 42 12.00 0.11 -3.26
C LEU A 42 12.05 1.22 -4.31
N TYR A 43 12.64 0.89 -5.44
CA TYR A 43 12.78 1.78 -6.59
C TYR A 43 11.43 2.14 -7.20
N ASN A 44 11.43 3.15 -8.07
CA ASN A 44 10.21 3.62 -8.75
C ASN A 44 9.51 2.51 -9.53
N GLU A 45 10.24 1.57 -10.10
CA GLU A 45 9.69 0.42 -10.82
C GLU A 45 8.79 -0.46 -9.95
N ILE A 46 8.98 -0.39 -8.62
CA ILE A 46 8.15 -1.11 -7.64
C ILE A 46 7.12 -0.19 -7.00
N ALA A 47 7.50 1.03 -6.64
CA ALA A 47 6.72 1.91 -5.78
C ALA A 47 5.83 2.89 -6.55
N ASN A 48 6.26 3.37 -7.73
CA ASN A 48 5.50 4.29 -8.55
C ASN A 48 4.59 3.51 -9.52
N ILE A 49 3.47 3.05 -9.00
CA ILE A 49 2.51 2.21 -9.72
C ILE A 49 1.54 3.06 -10.56
N PRO A 50 1.04 2.52 -11.68
CA PRO A 50 0.04 3.22 -12.49
C PRO A 50 -1.30 3.33 -11.76
N LEU A 51 -1.96 4.46 -11.97
CA LEU A 51 -3.34 4.66 -11.58
C LEU A 51 -4.09 5.37 -12.71
N PHE A 52 -5.01 4.66 -13.34
CA PHE A 52 -5.94 5.22 -14.32
C PHE A 52 -7.33 5.18 -13.71
N PHE A 53 -8.02 6.31 -13.75
CA PHE A 53 -9.33 6.43 -13.16
C PHE A 53 -10.29 7.11 -14.14
N TYR A 54 -11.32 6.39 -14.55
CA TYR A 54 -12.48 6.91 -15.26
C TYR A 54 -13.69 6.96 -14.36
N HIS A 55 -14.45 8.05 -14.44
CA HIS A 55 -15.74 8.21 -13.78
C HIS A 55 -16.70 8.96 -14.70
N PRO A 56 -17.97 8.52 -14.89
CA PRO A 56 -18.91 9.12 -15.82
C PRO A 56 -19.11 10.62 -15.62
N ASP A 57 -19.21 11.08 -14.38
CA ASP A 57 -19.43 12.48 -14.04
C ASP A 57 -18.24 13.41 -14.40
N PHE A 58 -17.08 12.84 -14.70
CA PHE A 58 -15.85 13.57 -15.04
C PHE A 58 -15.35 13.26 -16.44
N LYS A 59 -16.22 12.76 -17.31
CA LYS A 59 -15.85 12.35 -18.69
C LYS A 59 -15.24 13.47 -19.53
N GLN A 60 -15.50 14.74 -19.21
CA GLN A 60 -14.90 15.91 -19.86
C GLN A 60 -13.39 16.03 -19.61
N HIS A 61 -12.85 15.32 -18.63
CA HIS A 61 -11.43 15.30 -18.26
C HIS A 61 -10.70 14.03 -18.71
N GLN A 62 -11.30 13.27 -19.61
CA GLN A 62 -10.65 12.07 -20.19
C GLN A 62 -9.33 12.42 -20.86
N GLY A 63 -8.32 11.58 -20.65
CA GLY A 63 -6.98 11.76 -21.20
C GLY A 63 -6.12 12.79 -20.48
N GLU A 64 -6.65 13.47 -19.48
CA GLU A 64 -5.85 14.39 -18.66
C GLU A 64 -4.99 13.65 -17.64
N GLN A 65 -3.83 14.20 -17.34
CA GLN A 65 -2.95 13.71 -16.26
C GLN A 65 -3.09 14.61 -15.03
N ARG A 66 -2.95 13.98 -13.86
CA ARG A 66 -2.92 14.66 -12.56
C ARG A 66 -1.57 14.42 -11.88
N ASN A 67 -1.03 15.48 -11.28
CA ASN A 67 0.26 15.44 -10.58
C ASN A 67 0.10 15.32 -9.06
N VAL A 68 -0.99 14.72 -8.61
CA VAL A 68 -1.25 14.49 -7.19
C VAL A 68 -0.64 13.17 -6.75
N VAL A 69 0.18 13.22 -5.71
CA VAL A 69 0.69 12.00 -5.08
C VAL A 69 -0.46 11.24 -4.42
N THR A 70 -0.64 9.99 -4.83
CA THR A 70 -1.71 9.09 -4.39
C THR A 70 -1.15 7.79 -3.83
N GLN A 71 -1.96 7.05 -3.12
CA GLN A 71 -1.60 5.75 -2.54
C GLN A 71 -2.75 4.77 -2.70
N ASN A 72 -2.48 3.46 -2.73
CA ASN A 72 -3.55 2.44 -2.79
C ASN A 72 -4.55 2.53 -1.64
N MET A 73 -4.13 3.04 -0.48
CA MET A 73 -5.04 3.29 0.65
C MET A 73 -6.09 4.37 0.36
N ASP A 74 -5.91 5.18 -0.68
CA ASP A 74 -6.85 6.21 -1.10
C ASP A 74 -8.05 5.62 -1.85
N LEU A 75 -7.97 4.39 -2.34
CA LEU A 75 -9.05 3.73 -3.10
C LEU A 75 -10.29 3.48 -2.23
N MET A 76 -10.10 2.98 -1.01
CA MET A 76 -11.23 2.69 -0.12
C MET A 76 -12.07 3.93 0.20
N PRO A 77 -11.50 5.07 0.69
CA PRO A 77 -12.28 6.27 0.90
C PRO A 77 -12.87 6.83 -0.40
N THR A 78 -12.22 6.62 -1.55
CA THR A 78 -12.78 6.99 -2.85
C THR A 78 -14.05 6.21 -3.17
N PHE A 79 -14.06 4.89 -2.95
CA PHE A 79 -15.26 4.08 -3.17
C PHE A 79 -16.40 4.47 -2.22
N LEU A 80 -16.11 4.74 -0.96
CA LEU A 80 -17.13 5.23 -0.02
C LEU A 80 -17.74 6.56 -0.50
N ASP A 81 -16.89 7.48 -0.94
CA ASP A 81 -17.30 8.80 -1.43
C ASP A 81 -18.14 8.69 -2.72
N MET A 82 -17.73 7.83 -3.67
CA MET A 82 -18.50 7.52 -4.89
C MET A 82 -19.92 7.04 -4.59
N HIS A 83 -20.11 6.34 -3.49
CA HIS A 83 -21.42 5.83 -3.04
C HIS A 83 -22.09 6.72 -1.99
N ASN A 84 -21.63 7.95 -1.79
CA ASN A 84 -22.14 8.90 -0.81
C ASN A 84 -22.16 8.36 0.63
N HIS A 85 -21.20 7.49 0.97
CA HIS A 85 -21.01 7.02 2.33
C HIS A 85 -19.96 7.87 3.06
N SER A 86 -20.21 8.08 4.36
CA SER A 86 -19.23 8.78 5.21
C SER A 86 -17.94 7.97 5.33
N ILE A 87 -16.81 8.64 5.19
CA ILE A 87 -15.48 8.04 5.40
C ILE A 87 -15.25 7.96 6.91
N PRO A 88 -15.00 6.77 7.48
CA PRO A 88 -14.68 6.62 8.89
C PRO A 88 -13.46 7.43 9.33
N SER A 89 -13.48 7.97 10.53
CA SER A 89 -12.41 8.86 11.05
C SER A 89 -11.04 8.19 11.17
N GLU A 90 -11.02 6.87 11.34
CA GLU A 90 -9.79 6.06 11.40
C GLU A 90 -9.12 5.87 10.02
N VAL A 91 -9.83 6.13 8.92
CA VAL A 91 -9.29 6.02 7.56
C VAL A 91 -8.29 7.16 7.32
N LYS A 92 -7.08 6.81 6.94
CA LYS A 92 -5.99 7.79 6.68
C LYS A 92 -5.83 8.14 5.20
N GLY A 93 -6.41 7.35 4.30
CA GLY A 93 -6.50 7.67 2.87
C GLY A 93 -7.44 8.84 2.61
N LYS A 94 -7.33 9.42 1.44
CA LYS A 94 -8.19 10.53 0.96
C LYS A 94 -8.98 10.10 -0.27
N SER A 95 -10.19 10.65 -0.44
CA SER A 95 -10.95 10.43 -1.67
C SER A 95 -10.22 11.08 -2.86
N LEU A 96 -10.12 10.34 -3.95
CA LEU A 96 -9.53 10.80 -5.20
C LEU A 96 -10.51 11.56 -6.10
N LEU A 97 -11.81 11.56 -5.81
CA LEU A 97 -12.84 12.22 -6.62
C LEU A 97 -12.54 13.70 -6.83
N ASN A 98 -12.06 14.39 -5.80
CA ASN A 98 -11.73 15.81 -5.88
C ASN A 98 -10.60 16.14 -6.88
N PHE A 99 -9.78 15.13 -7.22
CA PHE A 99 -8.65 15.29 -8.14
C PHE A 99 -9.01 14.93 -9.59
N LEU A 100 -10.14 14.32 -9.83
CA LEU A 100 -10.61 14.04 -11.18
C LEU A 100 -10.93 15.32 -11.96
N ASN A 101 -11.41 16.35 -11.27
CA ASN A 101 -11.75 17.63 -11.88
C ASN A 101 -10.53 18.54 -12.11
N LYS A 102 -9.59 18.58 -11.17
CA LYS A 102 -8.39 19.43 -11.23
C LYS A 102 -7.28 18.91 -10.32
N ASP A 103 -6.04 19.31 -10.64
CA ASP A 103 -4.93 19.13 -9.72
C ASP A 103 -5.13 19.89 -8.40
N SER A 104 -4.36 19.50 -7.40
CA SER A 104 -4.35 20.15 -6.10
C SER A 104 -3.14 21.07 -5.99
N ASP A 105 -3.37 22.29 -5.49
CA ASP A 105 -2.29 23.20 -5.09
C ASP A 105 -1.54 22.72 -3.83
N LYS A 106 -2.16 21.81 -3.08
CA LYS A 106 -1.56 21.21 -1.89
C LYS A 106 -0.65 20.05 -2.29
N LYS A 107 0.61 20.11 -1.83
CA LYS A 107 1.52 18.97 -1.92
C LYS A 107 1.07 17.87 -0.95
N PHE A 108 1.07 16.66 -1.44
CA PHE A 108 0.80 15.44 -0.65
C PHE A 108 2.06 14.59 -0.61
N THR A 109 2.15 13.76 0.41
CA THR A 109 3.21 12.78 0.55
C THR A 109 2.62 11.38 0.57
N ALA A 110 3.38 10.40 0.10
CA ALA A 110 3.06 8.98 0.18
C ALA A 110 4.08 8.27 1.07
N LEU A 111 3.58 7.34 1.88
CA LEU A 111 4.41 6.40 2.62
C LEU A 111 4.37 5.05 1.93
N TYR A 112 5.52 4.46 1.74
CA TYR A 112 5.63 3.11 1.18
C TYR A 112 6.78 2.37 1.84
N GLY A 113 6.72 1.07 1.81
CA GLY A 113 7.73 0.28 2.51
C GLY A 113 7.46 -1.20 2.39
N TYR A 114 8.34 -1.95 3.00
CA TYR A 114 8.23 -3.38 3.10
C TYR A 114 8.09 -3.78 4.58
N TRP A 115 7.18 -4.70 4.86
CA TRP A 115 6.93 -5.14 6.23
C TRP A 115 8.21 -5.66 6.91
N GLY A 116 8.57 -5.06 8.03
CA GLY A 116 9.81 -5.36 8.78
C GLY A 116 11.09 -4.82 8.14
N GLY A 117 10.98 -4.02 7.08
CA GLY A 117 12.08 -3.34 6.42
C GLY A 117 12.08 -1.82 6.61
N GLY A 118 12.63 -1.10 5.64
CA GLY A 118 12.61 0.36 5.64
C GLY A 118 11.22 0.93 5.37
N ILE A 119 11.00 2.13 5.87
CA ILE A 119 9.82 2.96 5.55
C ILE A 119 10.31 4.16 4.77
N ASN A 120 9.67 4.43 3.66
CA ASN A 120 10.05 5.50 2.76
C ASN A 120 8.93 6.53 2.67
N ILE A 121 9.28 7.77 2.40
CA ILE A 121 8.33 8.83 2.13
C ILE A 121 8.71 9.53 0.83
N THR A 122 7.72 9.88 0.03
CA THR A 122 7.92 10.70 -1.17
C THR A 122 6.89 11.82 -1.26
N ASP A 123 7.28 12.93 -1.87
CA ASP A 123 6.38 14.02 -2.28
C ASP A 123 6.13 14.03 -3.79
N GLY A 124 6.60 12.98 -4.50
CA GLY A 124 6.52 12.85 -5.95
C GLY A 124 7.74 13.39 -6.70
N GLU A 125 8.53 14.23 -6.07
CA GLU A 125 9.77 14.80 -6.63
C GLU A 125 11.01 14.19 -5.96
N PHE A 126 10.96 14.07 -4.64
CA PHE A 126 12.00 13.46 -3.82
C PHE A 126 11.47 12.25 -3.06
N SER A 127 12.37 11.31 -2.78
CA SER A 127 12.10 10.15 -1.92
C SER A 127 13.16 10.07 -0.83
N TYR A 128 12.71 9.94 0.41
CA TYR A 128 13.57 9.68 1.56
C TYR A 128 13.37 8.24 2.04
N PHE A 129 14.48 7.53 2.16
CA PHE A 129 14.52 6.14 2.59
C PHE A 129 14.99 6.08 4.05
N HIS A 130 14.12 5.62 4.94
CA HIS A 130 14.44 5.44 6.35
C HIS A 130 14.59 3.97 6.67
N TYR A 131 15.80 3.58 7.03
CA TYR A 131 16.11 2.22 7.46
C TYR A 131 16.16 2.16 8.99
N PRO A 132 15.63 1.10 9.63
CA PRO A 132 15.81 0.90 11.06
C PRO A 132 17.30 0.82 11.41
N GLU A 133 17.67 1.35 12.57
CA GLU A 133 18.98 1.06 13.16
C GLU A 133 19.15 -0.47 13.24
N ASN A 134 20.29 -0.98 12.91
CA ASN A 134 20.53 -2.44 12.86
C ASN A 134 19.69 -3.22 11.82
N PHE A 135 19.36 -2.59 10.69
CA PHE A 135 18.60 -3.23 9.62
C PHE A 135 19.22 -4.57 9.16
N ASN A 136 20.56 -4.67 9.14
CA ASN A 136 21.31 -5.85 8.72
C ASN A 136 21.57 -6.86 9.84
N GLN A 137 21.19 -6.54 11.09
CA GLN A 137 21.37 -7.45 12.22
C GLN A 137 20.06 -8.23 12.46
N GLN A 138 20.20 -9.47 12.94
CA GLN A 138 19.06 -10.17 13.54
C GLN A 138 18.55 -9.29 14.68
N ASN A 139 17.44 -8.61 14.44
CA ASN A 139 16.90 -7.69 15.42
C ASN A 139 15.87 -8.44 16.29
N PRO A 140 16.21 -8.73 17.55
CA PRO A 140 15.29 -9.42 18.46
C PRO A 140 14.05 -8.59 18.83
N ASP A 141 14.06 -7.28 18.54
CA ASP A 141 13.01 -6.34 18.94
C ASP A 141 11.97 -6.10 17.82
N ARG A 142 11.86 -6.97 16.86
CA ARG A 142 10.79 -6.90 15.86
C ARG A 142 9.52 -7.51 16.41
N PHE A 143 8.45 -6.72 16.37
CA PHE A 143 7.15 -7.15 16.85
C PHE A 143 6.13 -7.20 15.71
N GLN A 144 5.26 -8.19 15.79
CA GLN A 144 4.02 -8.22 15.03
C GLN A 144 2.87 -7.83 15.96
N TYR A 145 1.99 -6.95 15.49
CA TYR A 145 0.74 -6.59 16.16
C TYR A 145 -0.42 -7.12 15.34
N THR A 146 -1.34 -7.82 15.97
CA THR A 146 -2.42 -8.48 15.25
C THR A 146 -3.68 -8.62 16.11
N LEU A 147 -4.84 -8.60 15.46
CA LEU A 147 -6.13 -8.98 16.04
C LEU A 147 -6.42 -10.48 15.82
N MET A 148 -5.67 -11.12 14.92
CA MET A 148 -5.84 -12.55 14.63
C MET A 148 -4.72 -13.37 15.29
N PRO A 149 -5.03 -14.51 15.91
CA PRO A 149 -4.01 -15.36 16.52
C PRO A 149 -3.27 -16.25 15.50
N THR A 150 -3.09 -15.72 14.29
CA THR A 150 -2.49 -16.47 13.18
C THR A 150 -1.65 -15.55 12.29
N HIS A 151 -0.67 -16.14 11.59
CA HIS A 151 -0.14 -15.57 10.36
C HIS A 151 -1.17 -15.67 9.22
N MET A 152 -0.91 -15.01 8.10
CA MET A 152 -1.82 -15.02 6.95
C MET A 152 -2.12 -16.44 6.42
N ARG A 153 -1.18 -17.38 6.53
CA ARG A 153 -1.29 -18.72 5.93
C ARG A 153 -1.09 -19.87 6.92
N GLN A 154 -0.84 -19.60 8.19
CA GLN A 154 -0.51 -20.61 9.21
C GLN A 154 -0.74 -20.09 10.62
N PHE A 155 -0.90 -20.99 11.58
CA PHE A 155 -0.95 -20.62 12.99
C PHE A 155 0.41 -20.14 13.49
N PHE A 156 0.40 -19.34 14.55
CA PHE A 156 1.62 -19.04 15.29
C PHE A 156 2.23 -20.32 15.87
N SER A 157 3.56 -20.37 15.91
CA SER A 157 4.27 -21.45 16.60
C SER A 157 4.15 -21.28 18.13
N ASN A 158 4.46 -22.35 18.85
CA ASN A 158 4.47 -22.29 20.30
C ASN A 158 5.49 -21.28 20.85
N GLU A 159 6.64 -21.15 20.19
CA GLU A 159 7.67 -20.19 20.54
C GLU A 159 7.17 -18.74 20.35
N GLU A 160 6.48 -18.47 19.26
CA GLU A 160 5.87 -17.16 19.01
C GLU A 160 4.81 -16.84 20.08
N LEU A 161 3.92 -17.80 20.37
CA LEU A 161 2.86 -17.64 21.37
C LEU A 161 3.40 -17.41 22.78
N GLN A 162 4.55 -18.00 23.14
CA GLN A 162 5.20 -17.77 24.44
C GLN A 162 5.67 -16.31 24.61
N THR A 163 5.91 -15.60 23.51
CA THR A 163 6.26 -14.17 23.55
C THR A 163 5.06 -13.25 23.52
N ALA A 164 3.86 -13.79 23.36
CA ALA A 164 2.65 -13.03 23.16
C ALA A 164 2.24 -12.24 24.41
N THR A 165 1.96 -10.96 24.22
CA THR A 165 1.42 -10.07 25.24
C THR A 165 0.28 -9.24 24.69
N LEU A 166 -0.64 -8.79 25.54
CA LEU A 166 -1.64 -7.82 25.14
C LEU A 166 -1.02 -6.42 25.13
N HIS A 167 -1.18 -5.74 24.02
CA HIS A 167 -0.81 -4.35 23.85
C HIS A 167 -2.08 -3.49 23.84
N LYS A 168 -1.96 -2.24 24.31
CA LYS A 168 -3.06 -1.29 24.23
C LYS A 168 -3.59 -1.14 22.81
N PRO A 169 -4.87 -0.78 22.61
CA PRO A 169 -5.43 -0.52 21.30
C PRO A 169 -4.63 0.53 20.54
N PHE A 170 -4.65 0.43 19.22
CA PHE A 170 -4.33 1.53 18.32
C PHE A 170 -5.62 2.27 17.95
N ASP A 171 -5.53 3.51 17.50
CA ASP A 171 -6.68 4.33 17.12
C ASP A 171 -7.60 3.61 16.12
N PHE A 172 -7.01 2.86 15.16
CA PHE A 172 -7.76 2.12 14.15
C PHE A 172 -8.31 0.78 14.62
N THR A 173 -7.98 0.31 15.81
CA THR A 173 -8.53 -0.95 16.36
C THR A 173 -9.76 -0.73 17.23
N LYS A 174 -10.30 0.49 17.31
CA LYS A 174 -11.57 0.82 17.97
C LYS A 174 -11.65 0.27 19.40
N ASP A 175 -10.68 0.62 20.21
CA ASP A 175 -10.54 0.19 21.61
C ASP A 175 -10.32 -1.32 21.84
N VAL A 176 -10.14 -2.10 20.76
CA VAL A 176 -9.81 -3.53 20.88
C VAL A 176 -8.31 -3.69 21.11
N PRO A 177 -7.87 -4.30 22.22
CA PRO A 177 -6.45 -4.61 22.44
C PRO A 177 -5.91 -5.53 21.35
N VAL A 178 -4.65 -5.36 20.99
CA VAL A 178 -3.98 -6.19 19.99
C VAL A 178 -2.99 -7.13 20.64
N LEU A 179 -2.79 -8.28 20.05
CA LEU A 179 -1.76 -9.22 20.42
C LEU A 179 -0.42 -8.71 19.87
N LYS A 180 0.56 -8.51 20.75
CA LYS A 180 1.95 -8.18 20.43
C LYS A 180 2.79 -9.45 20.57
N ILE A 181 3.46 -9.85 19.49
CA ILE A 181 4.26 -11.08 19.43
C ILE A 181 5.64 -10.73 18.88
N ASN A 182 6.69 -11.29 19.46
CA ASN A 182 8.04 -11.18 18.90
C ASN A 182 8.09 -11.95 17.57
N ARG A 183 8.67 -11.33 16.56
CA ARG A 183 8.96 -12.04 15.33
C ARG A 183 10.14 -12.98 15.55
N ILE A 184 9.88 -14.26 15.42
CA ILE A 184 10.92 -15.29 15.38
C ILE A 184 11.27 -15.50 13.90
N GLU A 185 12.51 -15.19 13.53
CA GLU A 185 12.99 -15.41 12.16
C GLU A 185 13.01 -16.91 11.87
N ARG A 186 12.33 -17.30 10.82
CA ARG A 186 12.43 -18.66 10.29
C ARG A 186 13.59 -18.73 9.30
N LYS A 187 14.34 -19.81 9.34
CA LYS A 187 15.43 -20.09 8.37
C LYS A 187 14.98 -20.12 6.91
N THR A 188 13.67 -20.17 6.67
CA THR A 188 13.03 -20.18 5.35
C THR A 188 12.47 -18.84 4.91
N ASP A 189 12.35 -17.87 5.80
CA ASP A 189 12.10 -16.49 5.39
C ASP A 189 13.37 -16.07 4.68
N GLY A 190 13.35 -16.09 3.33
CA GLY A 190 14.48 -15.66 2.53
C GLY A 190 14.92 -14.31 3.08
N GLY A 191 15.79 -14.37 4.07
CA GLY A 191 16.20 -13.21 4.84
C GLY A 191 16.62 -12.15 3.87
N TYR A 192 16.33 -10.91 4.15
CA TYR A 192 17.04 -9.81 3.55
C TYR A 192 18.53 -10.10 3.74
N LYS A 193 19.09 -10.87 2.81
CA LYS A 193 20.53 -10.89 2.61
C LYS A 193 20.82 -9.50 2.13
N GLY A 194 21.35 -8.76 3.05
CA GLY A 194 21.44 -7.35 3.04
C GLY A 194 21.96 -6.76 1.76
N PHE A 195 21.93 -5.50 1.72
CA PHE A 195 22.85 -4.66 1.05
C PHE A 195 24.25 -5.10 1.47
N GLU A 196 24.80 -6.09 0.79
CA GLU A 196 26.25 -6.24 0.68
C GLU A 196 26.62 -5.25 -0.41
N ASP A 197 27.48 -4.32 -0.07
CA ASP A 197 27.97 -3.16 -0.81
C ASP A 197 28.16 -3.36 -2.30
#